data_c5e1b19a6a5bbbf2d4380324ea8bdb6d
#
_entry.id   c5e1b19a6a5bbbf2d4380324ea8bdb6d
#
_cell.length_a   1.000
_cell.length_b   1.000
_cell.length_c   1.000
_cell.angle_alpha   90.00
_cell.angle_beta   90.00
_cell.angle_gamma   90.00
#
_symmetry.space_group_name_H-M   'P 1'
#
loop_
_entity.id
_entity.type
_entity.pdbx_description
1 polymer ?
#
loop_
_entity_poly.entity_id
_entity_poly.type
_entity_poly.pdbx_seq_one_letter_code
_entity_poly.pdbx_strand_id
1 'polypeptide(L)'
;MSATGSPIELRFRQAYWQAVRDVDVVRLRQWEQWHVTLPQLRVLYQVRRTPGITTGELARAIGVTVSTTSGLVGKLADRGLIERSSAPGDRRQIPLRLTAEGEALVGELRGPAVAFLDEVVQQLGGEIGEVTGALERLAAASAAARAALPETPDMEPAEAQR
;
A
#
# COMPACT_ATOMS: atom_id res chain seq x y z
N MET A 1 -22.30 14.66 -11.69
CA MET A 1 -22.24 13.28 -11.17
C MET A 1 -23.39 13.13 -10.18
N SER A 2 -24.49 12.49 -10.59
CA SER A 2 -25.69 12.30 -9.77
C SER A 2 -25.36 11.34 -8.62
N ALA A 3 -25.58 11.79 -7.39
CA ALA A 3 -25.45 10.96 -6.19
C ALA A 3 -26.63 9.95 -6.14
N THR A 4 -26.54 8.91 -6.95
CA THR A 4 -27.54 7.84 -7.00
C THR A 4 -27.14 6.77 -5.97
N GLY A 5 -27.80 6.75 -4.84
CA GLY A 5 -27.59 5.74 -3.80
C GLY A 5 -28.64 5.88 -2.70
N SER A 6 -28.92 4.78 -2.01
CA SER A 6 -29.80 4.81 -0.84
C SER A 6 -29.21 5.68 0.28
N PRO A 7 -30.01 6.18 1.24
CA PRO A 7 -29.50 6.98 2.36
C PRO A 7 -28.36 6.31 3.14
N ILE A 8 -28.39 4.97 3.28
CA ILE A 8 -27.34 4.22 3.97
C ILE A 8 -26.06 4.16 3.16
N GLU A 9 -26.13 4.05 1.82
CA GLU A 9 -24.93 4.07 0.96
C GLU A 9 -24.24 5.44 0.99
N LEU A 10 -25.00 6.52 1.01
CA LEU A 10 -24.47 7.86 1.14
C LEU A 10 -23.75 8.06 2.49
N ARG A 11 -24.38 7.61 3.58
CA ARG A 11 -23.77 7.64 4.92
C ARG A 11 -22.50 6.81 4.99
N PHE A 12 -22.51 5.61 4.41
CA PHE A 12 -21.32 4.75 4.32
C PHE A 12 -20.16 5.45 3.61
N ARG A 13 -20.41 6.03 2.43
CA ARG A 13 -19.38 6.76 1.67
C ARG A 13 -18.81 7.93 2.46
N GLN A 14 -19.66 8.70 3.15
CA GLN A 14 -19.22 9.82 3.99
C GLN A 14 -18.33 9.34 5.15
N ALA A 15 -18.77 8.32 5.90
CA ALA A 15 -18.03 7.77 7.03
C ALA A 15 -16.68 7.17 6.57
N TYR A 16 -16.69 6.44 5.46
CA TYR A 16 -15.47 5.89 4.86
C TYR A 16 -14.46 6.98 4.53
N TRP A 17 -14.87 8.01 3.78
CA TRP A 17 -13.97 9.08 3.38
C TRP A 17 -13.48 9.91 4.56
N GLN A 18 -14.29 10.08 5.58
CA GLN A 18 -13.86 10.75 6.81
C GLN A 18 -12.78 9.94 7.53
N ALA A 19 -13.02 8.66 7.78
CA ALA A 19 -12.06 7.79 8.45
C ALA A 19 -10.72 7.69 7.69
N VAL A 20 -10.76 7.54 6.36
CA VAL A 20 -9.55 7.49 5.53
C VAL A 20 -8.78 8.79 5.61
N ARG A 21 -9.44 9.95 5.51
CA ARG A 21 -8.81 11.27 5.56
C ARG A 21 -8.07 11.49 6.89
N ASP A 22 -8.69 11.14 8.01
CA ASP A 22 -8.09 11.35 9.33
C ASP A 22 -6.84 10.47 9.52
N VAL A 23 -6.84 9.24 8.98
CA VAL A 23 -5.66 8.37 8.96
C VAL A 23 -4.58 8.91 8.01
N ASP A 24 -4.95 9.42 6.84
CA ASP A 24 -4.01 9.90 5.83
C ASP A 24 -3.27 11.18 6.29
N VAL A 25 -3.91 12.06 7.05
CA VAL A 25 -3.25 13.26 7.60
C VAL A 25 -2.03 12.88 8.46
N VAL A 26 -2.14 11.82 9.27
CA VAL A 26 -1.02 11.32 10.09
C VAL A 26 0.11 10.77 9.21
N ARG A 27 -0.24 10.08 8.13
CA ARG A 27 0.73 9.49 7.19
C ARG A 27 1.45 10.53 6.34
N LEU A 28 0.72 11.52 5.79
CA LEU A 28 1.28 12.52 4.87
C LEU A 28 2.39 13.34 5.51
N ARG A 29 2.23 13.75 6.78
CA ARG A 29 3.26 14.52 7.50
C ARG A 29 4.60 13.80 7.63
N GLN A 30 4.61 12.47 7.57
CA GLN A 30 5.81 11.66 7.71
C GLN A 30 6.51 11.38 6.38
N TRP A 31 5.74 11.24 5.30
CA TRP A 31 6.31 10.93 3.99
C TRP A 31 7.20 12.04 3.45
N GLU A 32 6.88 13.30 3.77
CA GLU A 32 7.68 14.47 3.36
C GLU A 32 9.10 14.41 3.94
N GLN A 33 9.25 13.92 5.15
CA GLN A 33 10.56 13.82 5.81
C GLN A 33 11.48 12.76 5.17
N TRP A 34 10.89 11.67 4.65
CA TRP A 34 11.64 10.52 4.15
C TRP A 34 11.81 10.50 2.64
N HIS A 35 11.27 11.47 1.93
CA HIS A 35 11.32 11.52 0.46
C HIS A 35 10.88 10.19 -0.20
N VAL A 36 9.84 9.55 0.35
CA VAL A 36 9.24 8.31 -0.17
C VAL A 36 7.88 8.63 -0.75
N THR A 37 7.65 8.24 -2.00
CA THR A 37 6.33 8.37 -2.63
C THR A 37 5.38 7.25 -2.17
N LEU A 38 4.06 7.48 -2.25
CA LEU A 38 3.05 6.46 -1.91
C LEU A 38 3.26 5.12 -2.66
N PRO A 39 3.55 5.10 -3.97
CA PRO A 39 3.88 3.86 -4.67
C PRO A 39 5.12 3.15 -4.10
N GLN A 40 6.18 3.89 -3.78
CA GLN A 40 7.38 3.33 -3.16
C GLN A 40 7.08 2.75 -1.76
N LEU A 41 6.26 3.43 -0.99
CA LEU A 41 5.82 2.93 0.32
C LEU A 41 5.05 1.62 0.21
N ARG A 42 4.14 1.51 -0.78
CA ARG A 42 3.40 0.26 -1.05
C ARG A 42 4.35 -0.89 -1.39
N VAL A 43 5.40 -0.63 -2.17
CA VAL A 43 6.45 -1.60 -2.47
C VAL A 43 7.16 -2.06 -1.19
N LEU A 44 7.65 -1.11 -0.37
CA LEU A 44 8.35 -1.42 0.88
C LEU A 44 7.49 -2.26 1.84
N TYR A 45 6.23 -1.88 2.05
CA TYR A 45 5.32 -2.64 2.91
C TYR A 45 5.03 -4.04 2.37
N GLN A 46 4.90 -4.19 1.05
CA GLN A 46 4.62 -5.50 0.47
C GLN A 46 5.85 -6.42 0.53
N VAL A 47 7.06 -5.89 0.28
CA VAL A 47 8.31 -6.66 0.41
C VAL A 47 8.54 -7.09 1.87
N ARG A 48 8.26 -6.20 2.84
CA ARG A 48 8.31 -6.55 4.27
C ARG A 48 7.34 -7.65 4.64
N ARG A 49 6.10 -7.57 4.13
CA ARG A 49 5.05 -8.55 4.40
C ARG A 49 5.36 -9.93 3.82
N THR A 50 6.04 -9.97 2.68
CA THR A 50 6.36 -11.18 1.92
C THR A 50 7.84 -11.16 1.52
N PRO A 51 8.76 -11.43 2.45
CA PRO A 51 10.18 -11.46 2.14
C PRO A 51 10.48 -12.54 1.08
N GLY A 52 11.26 -12.17 0.06
CA GLY A 52 11.54 -13.05 -1.06
C GLY A 52 10.54 -12.97 -2.21
N ILE A 53 9.56 -12.05 -2.15
CA ILE A 53 8.63 -11.80 -3.25
C ILE A 53 9.38 -11.41 -4.52
N THR A 54 8.96 -11.93 -5.67
CA THR A 54 9.51 -11.55 -6.97
C THR A 54 8.87 -10.25 -7.50
N THR A 55 9.52 -9.59 -8.46
CA THR A 55 8.97 -8.36 -9.07
C THR A 55 7.61 -8.60 -9.71
N GLY A 56 7.39 -9.77 -10.34
CA GLY A 56 6.09 -10.10 -10.95
C GLY A 56 4.97 -10.34 -9.93
N GLU A 57 5.27 -11.03 -8.82
CA GLU A 57 4.32 -11.21 -7.71
C GLU A 57 4.00 -9.88 -7.03
N LEU A 58 5.03 -9.06 -6.83
CA LEU A 58 4.89 -7.72 -6.26
C LEU A 58 3.99 -6.84 -7.13
N ALA A 59 4.17 -6.84 -8.44
CA ALA A 59 3.33 -6.10 -9.40
C ALA A 59 1.85 -6.48 -9.26
N ARG A 60 1.56 -7.78 -9.22
CA ARG A 60 0.20 -8.29 -8.99
C ARG A 60 -0.35 -7.89 -7.63
N ALA A 61 0.47 -7.97 -6.57
CA ALA A 61 0.04 -7.64 -5.21
C ALA A 61 -0.30 -6.16 -5.04
N ILE A 62 0.45 -5.25 -5.69
CA ILE A 62 0.20 -3.80 -5.59
C ILE A 62 -0.70 -3.24 -6.70
N GLY A 63 -1.06 -4.07 -7.71
CA GLY A 63 -2.00 -3.70 -8.78
C GLY A 63 -1.40 -2.71 -9.78
N VAL A 64 -0.14 -2.90 -10.17
CA VAL A 64 0.54 -2.10 -11.21
C VAL A 64 1.31 -3.02 -12.17
N THR A 65 1.81 -2.48 -13.29
CA THR A 65 2.55 -3.28 -14.27
C THR A 65 3.91 -3.72 -13.74
N VAL A 66 4.45 -4.80 -14.32
CA VAL A 66 5.80 -5.30 -13.98
C VAL A 66 6.86 -4.24 -14.29
N SER A 67 6.71 -3.50 -15.40
CA SER A 67 7.61 -2.42 -15.79
C SER A 67 7.65 -1.30 -14.74
N THR A 68 6.48 -0.81 -14.32
CA THR A 68 6.35 0.21 -13.26
C THR A 68 6.96 -0.29 -11.95
N THR A 69 6.65 -1.54 -11.57
CA THR A 69 7.20 -2.16 -10.35
C THR A 69 8.72 -2.27 -10.42
N SER A 70 9.27 -2.68 -11.56
CA SER A 70 10.73 -2.77 -11.77
C SER A 70 11.41 -1.41 -11.59
N GLY A 71 10.82 -0.34 -12.11
CA GLY A 71 11.32 1.02 -11.92
C GLY A 71 11.25 1.48 -10.46
N LEU A 72 10.18 1.16 -9.74
CA LEU A 72 10.05 1.47 -8.30
C LEU A 72 11.08 0.71 -7.46
N VAL A 73 11.24 -0.60 -7.73
CA VAL A 73 12.24 -1.45 -7.06
C VAL A 73 13.65 -0.95 -7.36
N GLY A 74 13.95 -0.57 -8.61
CA GLY A 74 15.24 0.01 -8.97
C GLY A 74 15.58 1.23 -8.13
N LYS A 75 14.68 2.23 -8.09
CA LYS A 75 14.85 3.45 -7.28
C LYS A 75 15.04 3.18 -5.79
N LEU A 76 14.37 2.17 -5.25
CA LEU A 76 14.51 1.79 -3.83
C LEU A 76 15.80 1.02 -3.58
N ALA A 77 16.25 0.21 -4.53
CA ALA A 77 17.53 -0.48 -4.47
C ALA A 77 18.71 0.51 -4.56
N ASP A 78 18.64 1.50 -5.46
CA ASP A 78 19.64 2.57 -5.59
C ASP A 78 19.77 3.40 -4.30
N ARG A 79 18.69 3.47 -3.52
CA ARG A 79 18.68 4.08 -2.19
C ARG A 79 19.10 3.15 -1.05
N GLY A 80 19.48 1.91 -1.36
CA GLY A 80 19.88 0.93 -0.35
C GLY A 80 18.74 0.40 0.53
N LEU A 81 17.46 0.57 0.14
CA LEU A 81 16.29 0.17 0.94
C LEU A 81 15.79 -1.25 0.61
N ILE A 82 16.07 -1.72 -0.59
CA ILE A 82 15.75 -3.07 -1.06
C ILE A 82 17.02 -3.72 -1.62
N GLU A 83 17.19 -4.97 -1.32
CA GLU A 83 18.21 -5.82 -1.95
C GLU A 83 17.56 -6.88 -2.84
N ARG A 84 18.29 -7.24 -3.89
CA ARG A 84 17.97 -8.35 -4.78
C ARG A 84 18.83 -9.52 -4.38
N SER A 85 18.24 -10.54 -3.79
CA SER A 85 19.00 -11.74 -3.41
C SER A 85 19.32 -12.56 -4.66
N SER A 86 20.61 -12.77 -4.93
CA SER A 86 21.05 -13.72 -5.95
C SER A 86 20.93 -15.14 -5.37
N ALA A 87 19.78 -15.79 -5.56
CA ALA A 87 19.68 -17.21 -5.29
C ALA A 87 20.50 -17.98 -6.34
N PRO A 88 21.40 -18.89 -5.95
CA PRO A 88 22.07 -19.76 -6.91
C PRO A 88 21.04 -20.71 -7.52
N GLY A 89 20.75 -20.56 -8.81
CA GLY A 89 20.00 -21.56 -9.57
C GLY A 89 19.03 -21.04 -10.62
N ASP A 90 18.25 -20.02 -10.38
CA ASP A 90 17.29 -19.50 -11.38
C ASP A 90 17.40 -17.98 -11.54
N ARG A 91 18.00 -17.55 -12.66
CA ARG A 91 18.15 -16.13 -13.01
C ARG A 91 16.82 -15.46 -13.39
N ARG A 92 15.69 -16.18 -13.42
CA ARG A 92 14.39 -15.66 -13.84
C ARG A 92 13.56 -15.11 -12.68
N GLN A 93 13.88 -15.49 -11.45
CA GLN A 93 13.15 -15.04 -10.27
C GLN A 93 14.14 -14.50 -9.24
N ILE A 94 14.32 -13.20 -9.23
CA ILE A 94 15.19 -12.51 -8.26
C ILE A 94 14.31 -12.12 -7.06
N PRO A 95 14.49 -12.79 -5.90
CA PRO A 95 13.74 -12.47 -4.69
C PRO A 95 14.16 -11.12 -4.13
N LEU A 96 13.18 -10.33 -3.69
CA LEU A 96 13.36 -9.02 -3.10
C LEU A 96 13.27 -9.11 -1.57
N ARG A 97 14.13 -8.40 -0.88
CA ARG A 97 14.11 -8.24 0.57
C ARG A 97 14.37 -6.79 0.94
N LEU A 98 13.89 -6.37 2.12
CA LEU A 98 14.34 -5.11 2.69
C LEU A 98 15.78 -5.29 3.22
N THR A 99 16.56 -4.24 3.10
CA THR A 99 17.83 -4.11 3.82
C THR A 99 17.58 -3.72 5.28
N ALA A 100 18.60 -3.69 6.13
CA ALA A 100 18.48 -3.17 7.49
C ALA A 100 17.97 -1.71 7.51
N GLU A 101 18.42 -0.89 6.56
CA GLU A 101 17.95 0.50 6.38
C GLU A 101 16.49 0.56 5.93
N GLY A 102 16.09 -0.34 5.01
CA GLY A 102 14.70 -0.48 4.57
C GLY A 102 13.76 -0.90 5.71
N GLU A 103 14.19 -1.83 6.56
CA GLU A 103 13.43 -2.25 7.76
C GLU A 103 13.31 -1.13 8.78
N ALA A 104 14.40 -0.39 9.04
CA ALA A 104 14.39 0.76 9.94
C ALA A 104 13.42 1.84 9.43
N LEU A 105 13.52 2.20 8.16
CA LEU A 105 12.63 3.17 7.52
C LEU A 105 11.15 2.79 7.65
N VAL A 106 10.81 1.53 7.31
CA VAL A 106 9.42 1.05 7.42
C VAL A 106 8.96 1.02 8.88
N GLY A 107 9.86 0.71 9.82
CA GLY A 107 9.59 0.78 11.26
C GLY A 107 9.23 2.19 11.72
N GLU A 108 10.02 3.16 11.34
CA GLU A 108 9.81 4.58 11.67
C GLU A 108 8.52 5.14 11.04
N LEU A 109 8.25 4.78 9.79
CA LEU A 109 7.01 5.18 9.11
C LEU A 109 5.74 4.56 9.75
N ARG A 110 5.87 3.43 10.43
CA ARG A 110 4.74 2.80 11.13
C ARG A 110 4.47 3.39 12.50
N GLY A 111 5.51 3.83 13.20
CA GLY A 111 5.41 4.21 14.61
C GLY A 111 4.24 5.15 14.90
N PRO A 112 4.16 6.33 14.31
CA PRO A 112 3.09 7.27 14.56
C PRO A 112 1.71 6.83 14.04
N ALA A 113 1.65 6.03 12.96
CA ALA A 113 0.38 5.46 12.53
C ALA A 113 -0.12 4.40 13.52
N VAL A 114 0.78 3.63 14.13
CA VAL A 114 0.45 2.68 15.20
C VAL A 114 -0.01 3.44 16.44
N ALA A 115 0.75 4.45 16.89
CA ALA A 115 0.37 5.27 18.05
C ALA A 115 -1.00 5.94 17.86
N PHE A 116 -1.30 6.45 16.65
CA PHE A 116 -2.61 6.99 16.34
C PHE A 116 -3.71 5.91 16.41
N LEU A 117 -3.46 4.72 15.88
CA LEU A 117 -4.43 3.62 15.96
C LEU A 117 -4.61 3.11 17.40
N ASP A 118 -3.56 3.11 18.22
CA ASP A 118 -3.66 2.76 19.65
C ASP A 118 -4.60 3.74 20.38
N GLU A 119 -4.50 5.03 20.06
CA GLU A 119 -5.42 6.03 20.60
C GLU A 119 -6.86 5.80 20.10
N VAL A 120 -7.05 5.51 18.81
CA VAL A 120 -8.38 5.16 18.25
C VAL A 120 -8.95 3.92 18.98
N VAL A 121 -8.15 2.90 19.24
CA VAL A 121 -8.56 1.70 19.98
C VAL A 121 -9.02 2.07 21.39
N GLN A 122 -8.31 2.95 22.08
CA GLN A 122 -8.70 3.44 23.41
C GLN A 122 -10.02 4.19 23.36
N GLN A 123 -10.22 5.06 22.36
CA GLN A 123 -11.47 5.82 22.20
C GLN A 123 -12.67 4.92 21.88
N LEU A 124 -12.47 3.83 21.13
CA LEU A 124 -13.52 2.86 20.82
C LEU A 124 -13.93 2.02 22.03
N GLY A 125 -13.01 1.77 22.96
CA GLY A 125 -13.30 1.01 24.17
C GLY A 125 -14.00 -0.32 23.89
N GLY A 126 -15.18 -0.51 24.44
CA GLY A 126 -15.97 -1.75 24.27
C GLY A 126 -16.48 -2.01 22.84
N GLU A 127 -16.49 -1.01 21.97
CA GLU A 127 -16.98 -1.13 20.59
C GLU A 127 -15.93 -1.73 19.64
N ILE A 128 -14.69 -1.92 20.09
CA ILE A 128 -13.58 -2.37 19.26
C ILE A 128 -13.88 -3.66 18.50
N GLY A 129 -14.57 -4.62 19.13
CA GLY A 129 -14.93 -5.89 18.49
C GLY A 129 -15.88 -5.72 17.31
N GLU A 130 -16.91 -4.87 17.47
CA GLU A 130 -17.87 -4.58 16.42
C GLU A 130 -17.22 -3.85 15.22
N VAL A 131 -16.42 -2.84 15.52
CA VAL A 131 -15.69 -2.05 14.51
C VAL A 131 -14.68 -2.93 13.79
N THR A 132 -13.95 -3.81 14.49
CA THR A 132 -13.02 -4.76 13.86
C THR A 132 -13.75 -5.66 12.87
N GLY A 133 -14.86 -6.29 13.28
CA GLY A 133 -15.65 -7.12 12.39
C GLY A 133 -16.22 -6.36 11.18
N ALA A 134 -16.60 -5.09 11.34
CA ALA A 134 -17.04 -4.25 10.23
C ALA A 134 -15.89 -3.96 9.24
N LEU A 135 -14.69 -3.67 9.73
CA LEU A 135 -13.49 -3.43 8.91
C LEU A 135 -13.05 -4.69 8.16
N GLU A 136 -13.13 -5.87 8.77
CA GLU A 136 -12.84 -7.15 8.10
C GLU A 136 -13.79 -7.41 6.94
N ARG A 137 -15.09 -7.19 7.15
CA ARG A 137 -16.10 -7.28 6.08
C ARG A 137 -15.84 -6.28 4.95
N LEU A 138 -15.48 -5.04 5.31
CA LEU A 138 -15.12 -4.01 4.34
C LEU A 138 -13.88 -4.42 3.54
N ALA A 139 -12.86 -4.94 4.19
CA ALA A 139 -11.64 -5.41 3.53
C ALA A 139 -11.93 -6.54 2.54
N ALA A 140 -12.76 -7.52 2.93
CA ALA A 140 -13.19 -8.61 2.04
C ALA A 140 -13.98 -8.09 0.83
N ALA A 141 -14.95 -7.19 1.05
CA ALA A 141 -15.73 -6.58 -0.02
C ALA A 141 -14.86 -5.75 -0.98
N SER A 142 -13.90 -5.00 -0.43
CA SER A 142 -12.95 -4.21 -1.23
C SER A 142 -12.03 -5.09 -2.08
N ALA A 143 -11.58 -6.23 -1.54
CA ALA A 143 -10.78 -7.19 -2.28
C ALA A 143 -11.57 -7.80 -3.46
N ALA A 144 -12.82 -8.18 -3.22
CA ALA A 144 -13.72 -8.69 -4.26
C ALA A 144 -14.00 -7.64 -5.35
N ALA A 145 -14.31 -6.40 -4.95
CA ALA A 145 -14.54 -5.31 -5.89
C ALA A 145 -13.30 -5.02 -6.75
N ARG A 146 -12.10 -5.06 -6.15
CA ARG A 146 -10.84 -4.87 -6.88
C ARG A 146 -10.59 -5.98 -7.90
N ALA A 147 -10.91 -7.23 -7.55
CA ALA A 147 -10.77 -8.36 -8.47
C ALA A 147 -11.73 -8.30 -9.67
N ALA A 148 -12.84 -7.57 -9.54
CA ALA A 148 -13.81 -7.34 -10.60
C ALA A 148 -13.49 -6.13 -11.48
N LEU A 149 -12.49 -5.29 -11.11
CA LEU A 149 -12.05 -4.18 -11.96
C LEU A 149 -11.29 -4.75 -13.18
N PRO A 150 -11.55 -4.22 -14.39
CA PRO A 150 -10.75 -4.59 -15.55
C PRO A 150 -9.29 -4.25 -15.30
N GLU A 151 -8.39 -5.12 -15.77
CA GLU A 151 -6.96 -4.81 -15.76
C GLU A 151 -6.76 -3.48 -16.48
N THR A 152 -6.09 -2.54 -15.80
CA THR A 152 -5.77 -1.26 -16.42
C THR A 152 -4.84 -1.55 -17.60
N PRO A 153 -5.23 -1.24 -18.86
CA PRO A 153 -4.32 -1.42 -19.99
C PRO A 153 -3.01 -0.67 -19.69
N ASP A 154 -1.88 -1.26 -20.09
CA ASP A 154 -0.59 -0.59 -20.04
C ASP A 154 -0.75 0.76 -20.76
N MET A 155 -0.83 1.85 -20.01
CA MET A 155 -0.69 3.17 -20.60
C MET A 155 0.76 3.27 -21.09
N GLU A 156 0.97 3.10 -22.37
CA GLU A 156 2.21 3.52 -23.01
C GLU A 156 2.51 4.95 -22.58
N PRO A 157 3.74 5.25 -22.16
CA PRO A 157 4.11 6.62 -21.87
C PRO A 157 3.81 7.45 -23.12
N ALA A 158 2.93 8.44 -22.98
CA ALA A 158 2.68 9.39 -24.04
C ALA A 158 4.05 9.91 -24.51
N GLU A 159 4.44 9.55 -25.73
CA GLU A 159 5.63 10.09 -26.36
C GLU A 159 5.53 11.61 -26.28
N ALA A 160 6.53 12.21 -25.69
CA ALA A 160 6.68 13.64 -25.64
C ALA A 160 6.78 14.14 -27.11
N GLN A 161 5.64 14.52 -27.66
CA GLN A 161 5.62 15.27 -28.90
C GLN A 161 6.16 16.67 -28.60
N ARG A 162 7.34 16.89 -29.10
CA ARG A 162 7.94 18.23 -29.26
C ARG A 162 7.25 18.98 -30.41
#